data_5075a8ca799b096800de0809fb7b8dca
#
_entry.id   5075a8ca799b096800de0809fb7b8dca
#
_cell.length_a   1.000
_cell.length_b   1.000
_cell.length_c   1.000
_cell.angle_alpha   90.00
_cell.angle_beta   90.00
_cell.angle_gamma   90.00
#
_symmetry.space_group_name_H-M   'P 1'
#
loop_
_entity.id
_entity.type
_entity.pdbx_description
1 polymer ?
#
loop_
_entity_poly.entity_id
_entity_poly.type
_entity_poly.pdbx_seq_one_letter_code
_entity_poly.pdbx_strand_id
1 'polypeptide(L)'
;HASNVTGNRNDLRRIGKICRETGTLLIVDASQTAGIFPISMKEDNIDVVCFTGHKSLMGPQGTGGLCVRKGVEIRPLLSGGSGILTFEKEHPSAMPVRLEAGTLNTHGIAGLLAGVRYLMEEERWKNFQKKELRLAELFYRELKDCPKFIFYGDPAGGLRVPVISLNLREEDSGE
;
A
#
# COMPACT_ATOMS: atom_id res chain seq x y z
N HIS A 1 2.15 -5.88 2.08
CA HIS A 1 1.11 -6.09 3.08
C HIS A 1 -0.02 -6.98 2.58
N ALA A 2 -0.47 -6.80 1.35
CA ALA A 2 -1.50 -7.66 0.75
C ALA A 2 -1.21 -7.95 -0.73
N SER A 3 -1.64 -9.13 -1.19
CA SER A 3 -1.51 -9.53 -2.59
C SER A 3 -2.55 -8.82 -3.46
N ASN A 4 -2.11 -8.24 -4.56
CA ASN A 4 -2.98 -7.66 -5.58
C ASN A 4 -3.66 -8.73 -6.46
N VAL A 5 -3.24 -9.98 -6.34
CA VAL A 5 -3.79 -11.11 -7.10
C VAL A 5 -4.79 -11.88 -6.23
N THR A 6 -4.35 -12.40 -5.10
CA THR A 6 -5.20 -13.29 -4.27
C THR A 6 -6.03 -12.56 -3.23
N GLY A 7 -5.71 -11.31 -2.92
CA GLY A 7 -6.34 -10.55 -1.84
C GLY A 7 -5.88 -10.95 -0.44
N ASN A 8 -5.02 -11.95 -0.29
CA ASN A 8 -4.51 -12.36 1.01
C ASN A 8 -3.69 -11.25 1.65
N ARG A 9 -3.89 -11.00 2.93
CA ARG A 9 -3.21 -9.97 3.71
C ARG A 9 -2.36 -10.59 4.82
N ASN A 10 -1.14 -10.08 4.99
CA ASN A 10 -0.22 -10.52 6.04
C ASN A 10 -0.51 -9.84 7.38
N ASP A 11 -0.24 -10.54 8.47
CA ASP A 11 -0.29 -10.00 9.82
C ASP A 11 1.01 -9.21 10.12
N LEU A 12 0.95 -7.90 9.92
CA LEU A 12 2.11 -7.01 10.12
C LEU A 12 2.57 -7.01 11.57
N ARG A 13 1.66 -7.08 12.52
CA ARG A 13 2.00 -7.08 13.95
C ARG A 13 2.85 -8.29 14.32
N ARG A 14 2.46 -9.46 13.83
CA ARG A 14 3.20 -10.70 14.07
C ARG A 14 4.56 -10.69 13.36
N ILE A 15 4.60 -10.27 12.11
CA ILE A 15 5.84 -10.15 11.33
C ILE A 15 6.77 -9.14 11.97
N GLY A 16 6.29 -7.95 12.31
CA GLY A 16 7.08 -6.90 12.92
C GLY A 16 7.65 -7.28 14.28
N LYS A 17 6.92 -8.08 15.07
CA LYS A 17 7.45 -8.64 16.32
C LYS A 17 8.67 -9.52 16.05
N ILE A 18 8.58 -10.44 15.09
CA ILE A 18 9.70 -11.33 14.72
C ILE A 18 10.88 -10.52 14.19
N CYS A 19 10.64 -9.57 13.30
CA CYS A 19 11.68 -8.68 12.77
C CYS A 19 12.40 -7.92 13.88
N ARG A 20 11.65 -7.43 14.87
CA ARG A 20 12.23 -6.73 16.04
C ARG A 20 13.10 -7.65 16.90
N GLU A 21 12.65 -8.88 17.15
CA GLU A 21 13.38 -9.87 17.94
C GLU A 21 14.66 -10.33 17.25
N THR A 22 14.68 -10.37 15.92
CA THR A 22 15.85 -10.80 15.13
C THR A 22 16.75 -9.65 14.67
N GLY A 23 16.42 -8.40 14.99
CA GLY A 23 17.16 -7.23 14.50
C GLY A 23 17.04 -7.00 12.99
N THR A 24 16.01 -7.56 12.35
CA THR A 24 15.76 -7.45 10.92
C THR A 24 14.92 -6.20 10.61
N LEU A 25 15.28 -5.47 9.57
CA LEU A 25 14.46 -4.33 9.10
C LEU A 25 13.19 -4.83 8.39
N LEU A 26 12.05 -4.24 8.73
CA LEU A 26 10.77 -4.52 8.08
C LEU A 26 10.40 -3.40 7.12
N ILE A 27 10.37 -3.72 5.84
CA ILE A 27 9.89 -2.83 4.78
C ILE A 27 8.54 -3.37 4.30
N VAL A 28 7.52 -2.53 4.31
CA VAL A 28 6.15 -2.89 3.96
C VAL A 28 5.72 -2.15 2.69
N ASP A 29 5.42 -2.90 1.63
CA ASP A 29 4.63 -2.37 0.52
C ASP A 29 3.15 -2.39 0.91
N ALA A 30 2.59 -1.22 1.14
CA ALA A 30 1.20 -1.00 1.51
C ALA A 30 0.32 -0.56 0.33
N SER A 31 0.76 -0.75 -0.91
CA SER A 31 0.03 -0.27 -2.10
C SER A 31 -1.41 -0.79 -2.21
N GLN A 32 -1.71 -1.95 -1.61
CA GLN A 32 -3.06 -2.52 -1.59
C GLN A 32 -3.85 -2.19 -0.31
N THR A 33 -3.23 -1.55 0.67
CA THR A 33 -3.83 -1.41 2.01
C THR A 33 -3.81 0.00 2.56
N ALA A 34 -2.90 0.86 2.09
CA ALA A 34 -2.88 2.28 2.47
C ALA A 34 -4.20 2.97 2.07
N GLY A 35 -4.83 3.65 3.02
CA GLY A 35 -6.11 4.33 2.83
C GLY A 35 -7.34 3.47 3.17
N ILE A 36 -7.20 2.15 3.34
CA ILE A 36 -8.33 1.26 3.64
C ILE A 36 -8.09 0.38 4.89
N PHE A 37 -6.83 0.13 5.24
CA PHE A 37 -6.48 -0.57 6.48
C PHE A 37 -5.54 0.28 7.32
N PRO A 38 -5.71 0.30 8.66
CA PRO A 38 -4.79 0.98 9.54
C PRO A 38 -3.43 0.29 9.51
N ILE A 39 -2.36 1.09 9.46
CA ILE A 39 -0.97 0.65 9.53
C ILE A 39 -0.27 1.58 10.51
N SER A 40 0.28 1.03 11.57
CA SER A 40 1.03 1.78 12.56
C SER A 40 2.50 1.38 12.54
N MET A 41 3.36 2.24 12.02
CA MET A 41 4.81 1.96 12.00
C MET A 41 5.35 1.65 13.40
N LYS A 42 4.83 2.34 14.42
CA LYS A 42 5.28 2.18 15.81
C LYS A 42 4.77 0.87 16.42
N GLU A 43 3.47 0.59 16.31
CA GLU A 43 2.87 -0.59 16.95
C GLU A 43 3.20 -1.90 16.22
N ASP A 44 3.35 -1.82 14.89
CA ASP A 44 3.65 -2.96 14.05
C ASP A 44 5.17 -3.14 13.82
N ASN A 45 6.02 -2.33 14.49
CA ASN A 45 7.49 -2.36 14.38
C ASN A 45 8.00 -2.25 12.93
N ILE A 46 7.39 -1.39 12.13
CA ILE A 46 7.74 -1.20 10.73
C ILE A 46 8.82 -0.12 10.60
N ASP A 47 9.83 -0.38 9.80
CA ASP A 47 10.93 0.54 9.54
C ASP A 47 10.68 1.45 8.35
N VAL A 48 10.07 0.89 7.28
CA VAL A 48 9.69 1.63 6.08
C VAL A 48 8.32 1.18 5.59
N VAL A 49 7.44 2.13 5.29
CA VAL A 49 6.18 1.88 4.59
C VAL A 49 6.24 2.55 3.23
N CYS A 50 6.02 1.80 2.16
CA CYS A 50 5.88 2.30 0.80
C CYS A 50 4.41 2.22 0.37
N PHE A 51 3.92 3.19 -0.39
CA PHE A 51 2.53 3.21 -0.83
C PHE A 51 2.37 3.92 -2.19
N THR A 52 1.32 3.55 -2.91
CA THR A 52 0.84 4.25 -4.11
C THR A 52 -0.30 5.19 -3.75
N GLY A 53 -0.36 6.36 -4.38
CA GLY A 53 -1.41 7.34 -4.12
C GLY A 53 -2.72 7.08 -4.88
N HIS A 54 -2.65 6.41 -6.03
CA HIS A 54 -3.77 6.29 -6.97
C HIS A 54 -4.76 5.13 -6.71
N LYS A 55 -4.57 4.38 -5.62
CA LYS A 55 -5.50 3.33 -5.18
C LYS A 55 -6.44 3.86 -4.09
N SER A 56 -6.54 3.16 -2.97
CA SER A 56 -7.47 3.52 -1.90
C SER A 56 -7.18 4.87 -1.23
N LEU A 57 -6.01 5.48 -1.46
CA LEU A 57 -5.74 6.86 -1.05
C LEU A 57 -6.39 7.93 -1.94
N MET A 58 -7.05 7.52 -3.04
CA MET A 58 -7.83 8.40 -3.94
C MET A 58 -7.04 9.54 -4.60
N GLY A 59 -5.72 9.42 -4.65
CA GLY A 59 -4.85 10.38 -5.33
C GLY A 59 -4.71 10.09 -6.83
N PRO A 60 -4.12 11.02 -7.59
CA PRO A 60 -3.84 10.83 -9.01
C PRO A 60 -2.78 9.75 -9.26
N GLN A 61 -2.77 9.20 -10.47
CA GLN A 61 -1.66 8.38 -10.95
C GLN A 61 -0.33 9.15 -10.90
N GLY A 62 0.78 8.43 -10.75
CA GLY A 62 2.10 9.04 -10.61
C GLY A 62 2.35 9.66 -9.23
N THR A 63 1.50 9.35 -8.24
CA THR A 63 1.70 9.72 -6.84
C THR A 63 1.93 8.51 -5.98
N GLY A 64 2.65 8.70 -4.90
CA GLY A 64 2.97 7.71 -3.90
C GLY A 64 4.02 8.27 -2.95
N GLY A 65 4.55 7.42 -2.11
CA GLY A 65 5.58 7.86 -1.18
C GLY A 65 6.09 6.73 -0.31
N LEU A 66 7.02 7.10 0.53
CA LEU A 66 7.50 6.23 1.59
C LEU A 66 7.65 7.00 2.90
N CYS A 67 7.32 6.32 3.99
CA CYS A 67 7.57 6.79 5.35
C CYS A 67 8.73 5.97 5.93
N VAL A 68 9.74 6.66 6.45
CA VAL A 68 10.95 6.03 6.99
C VAL A 68 11.04 6.31 8.49
N ARG A 69 11.24 5.27 9.28
CA ARG A 69 11.48 5.40 10.72
C ARG A 69 12.79 6.16 10.97
N LYS A 70 12.78 7.07 11.93
CA LYS A 70 13.97 7.83 12.31
C LYS A 70 15.13 6.88 12.67
N GLY A 71 16.29 7.14 12.10
CA GLY A 71 17.50 6.33 12.30
C GLY A 71 17.69 5.20 11.28
N VAL A 72 16.73 4.96 10.38
CA VAL A 72 16.92 4.07 9.24
C VAL A 72 17.59 4.85 8.11
N GLU A 73 18.74 4.37 7.67
CA GLU A 73 19.46 4.96 6.54
C GLU A 73 19.05 4.31 5.22
N ILE A 74 18.67 5.15 4.25
CA ILE A 74 18.37 4.74 2.89
C ILE A 74 19.32 5.48 1.93
N ARG A 75 19.95 4.74 1.04
CA ARG A 75 20.76 5.33 -0.03
C ARG A 75 19.85 5.77 -1.18
N PRO A 76 20.05 6.97 -1.74
CA PRO A 76 19.31 7.37 -2.93
C PRO A 76 19.67 6.44 -4.09
N LEU A 77 18.65 5.99 -4.82
CA LEU A 77 18.84 5.22 -6.07
C LEU A 77 19.08 6.16 -7.24
N LEU A 78 18.40 7.30 -7.24
CA LEU A 78 18.52 8.34 -8.26
C LEU A 78 18.98 9.63 -7.59
N SER A 79 19.77 10.39 -8.32
CA SER A 79 20.18 11.75 -7.96
C SER A 79 19.93 12.69 -9.13
N GLY A 80 19.65 13.96 -8.87
CA GLY A 80 19.36 14.93 -9.91
C GLY A 80 19.02 16.29 -9.31
N GLY A 81 18.56 17.22 -10.14
CA GLY A 81 18.16 18.55 -9.69
C GLY A 81 17.07 18.47 -8.63
N SER A 82 17.37 18.95 -7.43
CA SER A 82 16.46 18.92 -6.29
C SER A 82 15.63 20.21 -6.15
N GLY A 83 15.94 21.26 -6.92
CA GLY A 83 15.35 22.58 -6.77
C GLY A 83 15.88 23.38 -5.57
N ILE A 84 16.75 22.78 -4.77
CA ILE A 84 17.46 23.42 -3.65
C ILE A 84 18.96 23.19 -3.79
N LEU A 85 19.78 24.04 -3.17
CA LEU A 85 21.24 23.94 -3.20
C LEU A 85 21.80 23.86 -4.64
N THR A 86 21.30 24.69 -5.54
CA THR A 86 21.54 24.63 -6.99
C THR A 86 23.02 24.69 -7.39
N PHE A 87 23.86 25.30 -6.55
CA PHE A 87 25.31 25.45 -6.79
C PHE A 87 26.16 24.34 -6.16
N GLU A 88 25.54 23.45 -5.38
CA GLU A 88 26.26 22.32 -4.80
C GLU A 88 26.49 21.22 -5.86
N LYS A 89 27.67 20.61 -5.81
CA LYS A 89 28.02 19.51 -6.73
C LYS A 89 27.44 18.17 -6.31
N GLU A 90 27.11 18.04 -5.04
CA GLU A 90 26.58 16.79 -4.47
C GLU A 90 25.07 16.88 -4.23
N HIS A 91 24.43 15.73 -4.33
CA HIS A 91 23.01 15.60 -4.05
C HIS A 91 22.74 15.86 -2.54
N PRO A 92 21.68 16.58 -2.17
CA PRO A 92 21.37 16.86 -0.78
C PRO A 92 21.32 15.62 0.11
N SER A 93 21.96 15.68 1.27
CA SER A 93 22.01 14.55 2.21
C SER A 93 20.82 14.52 3.19
N ALA A 94 20.11 15.62 3.31
CA ALA A 94 19.00 15.76 4.28
C ALA A 94 17.71 15.10 3.77
N MET A 95 17.02 14.36 4.65
CA MET A 95 15.67 13.88 4.37
C MET A 95 14.64 15.03 4.44
N PRO A 96 13.59 14.99 3.63
CA PRO A 96 13.22 13.98 2.63
C PRO A 96 13.92 14.16 1.28
N VAL A 97 14.55 15.30 1.01
CA VAL A 97 15.11 15.69 -0.29
C VAL A 97 16.17 14.70 -0.80
N ARG A 98 16.88 14.05 0.10
CA ARG A 98 17.86 12.99 -0.22
C ARG A 98 17.29 11.90 -1.13
N LEU A 99 16.00 11.60 -1.02
CA LEU A 99 15.35 10.53 -1.79
C LEU A 99 14.51 11.07 -2.96
N GLU A 100 14.57 12.37 -3.21
CA GLU A 100 13.86 13.02 -4.31
C GLU A 100 14.86 13.42 -5.42
N ALA A 101 14.55 13.11 -6.66
CA ALA A 101 15.36 13.49 -7.81
C ALA A 101 14.48 14.13 -8.89
N GLY A 102 14.85 15.33 -9.31
CA GLY A 102 14.09 16.09 -10.30
C GLY A 102 12.96 16.94 -9.69
N THR A 103 12.20 17.60 -10.53
CA THR A 103 11.05 18.43 -10.14
C THR A 103 9.90 17.55 -9.64
N LEU A 104 9.43 17.84 -8.44
CA LEU A 104 8.34 17.09 -7.83
C LEU A 104 7.02 17.28 -8.59
N ASN A 105 6.20 16.23 -8.63
CA ASN A 105 4.81 16.28 -9.11
C ASN A 105 3.90 17.00 -8.11
N THR A 106 4.06 18.32 -7.98
CA THR A 106 3.34 19.14 -6.99
C THR A 106 1.83 19.09 -7.16
N HIS A 107 1.35 19.06 -8.40
CA HIS A 107 -0.09 18.93 -8.72
C HIS A 107 -0.64 17.60 -8.25
N GLY A 108 0.07 16.50 -8.55
CA GLY A 108 -0.32 15.17 -8.07
C GLY A 108 -0.29 15.06 -6.54
N ILE A 109 0.73 15.62 -5.89
CA ILE A 109 0.83 15.65 -4.43
C ILE A 109 -0.33 16.44 -3.80
N ALA A 110 -0.71 17.59 -4.39
CA ALA A 110 -1.88 18.35 -3.96
C ALA A 110 -3.18 17.54 -4.11
N GLY A 111 -3.34 16.81 -5.22
CA GLY A 111 -4.47 15.90 -5.43
C GLY A 111 -4.50 14.76 -4.41
N LEU A 112 -3.35 14.14 -4.14
CA LEU A 112 -3.22 13.10 -3.12
C LEU A 112 -3.59 13.63 -1.73
N LEU A 113 -3.15 14.85 -1.39
CA LEU A 113 -3.52 15.49 -0.12
C LEU A 113 -5.04 15.66 0.01
N ALA A 114 -5.71 16.06 -1.08
CA ALA A 114 -7.18 16.17 -1.09
C ALA A 114 -7.86 14.82 -0.85
N GLY A 115 -7.39 13.75 -1.52
CA GLY A 115 -7.87 12.39 -1.31
C GLY A 115 -7.69 11.91 0.13
N VAL A 116 -6.51 12.08 0.70
CA VAL A 116 -6.21 11.71 2.09
C VAL A 116 -7.10 12.48 3.08
N ARG A 117 -7.26 13.79 2.90
CA ARG A 117 -8.15 14.60 3.74
C ARG A 117 -9.59 14.10 3.69
N TYR A 118 -10.10 13.83 2.49
CA TYR A 118 -11.44 13.30 2.31
C TYR A 118 -11.66 11.97 3.04
N LEU A 119 -10.68 11.06 3.00
CA LEU A 119 -10.73 9.78 3.71
C LEU A 119 -10.70 9.94 5.24
N MET A 120 -9.94 10.93 5.72
CA MET A 120 -9.78 11.18 7.16
C MET A 120 -10.99 11.89 7.77
N GLU A 121 -11.75 12.66 6.99
CA GLU A 121 -12.98 13.30 7.45
C GLU A 121 -13.99 12.25 7.90
N GLU A 122 -14.49 12.37 9.14
CA GLU A 122 -15.48 11.45 9.74
C GLU A 122 -15.06 9.97 9.61
N GLU A 123 -13.76 9.71 9.50
CA GLU A 123 -13.22 8.37 9.32
C GLU A 123 -13.85 7.59 8.15
N ARG A 124 -14.14 8.26 7.03
CA ARG A 124 -14.80 7.67 5.84
C ARG A 124 -14.15 6.39 5.34
N TRP A 125 -12.84 6.28 5.50
CA TRP A 125 -12.11 5.06 5.16
C TRP A 125 -12.64 3.80 5.85
N LYS A 126 -13.17 3.92 7.09
CA LYS A 126 -13.78 2.79 7.80
C LYS A 126 -15.06 2.31 7.12
N ASN A 127 -15.87 3.25 6.64
CA ASN A 127 -17.11 2.94 5.93
C ASN A 127 -16.82 2.29 4.57
N PHE A 128 -15.80 2.79 3.85
CA PHE A 128 -15.36 2.19 2.59
C PHE A 128 -14.83 0.77 2.82
N GLN A 129 -13.93 0.58 3.77
CA GLN A 129 -13.43 -0.73 4.15
C GLN A 129 -14.56 -1.73 4.42
N LYS A 130 -15.49 -1.35 5.29
CA LYS A 130 -16.64 -2.20 5.67
C LYS A 130 -17.51 -2.56 4.45
N LYS A 131 -17.77 -1.58 3.59
CA LYS A 131 -18.58 -1.78 2.39
C LYS A 131 -17.90 -2.70 1.39
N GLU A 132 -16.63 -2.46 1.11
CA GLU A 132 -15.85 -3.25 0.13
C GLU A 132 -15.65 -4.70 0.59
N LEU A 133 -15.32 -4.90 1.86
CA LEU A 133 -15.20 -6.26 2.41
C LEU A 133 -16.54 -7.00 2.38
N ARG A 134 -17.65 -6.33 2.71
CA ARG A 134 -18.99 -6.92 2.61
C ARG A 134 -19.35 -7.31 1.17
N LEU A 135 -19.02 -6.48 0.19
CA LEU A 135 -19.29 -6.77 -1.21
C LEU A 135 -18.45 -7.96 -1.70
N ALA A 136 -17.19 -8.04 -1.31
CA ALA A 136 -16.33 -9.17 -1.65
C ALA A 136 -16.83 -10.47 -1.00
N GLU A 137 -17.25 -10.42 0.27
CA GLU A 137 -17.85 -11.56 0.96
C GLU A 137 -19.15 -12.01 0.29
N LEU A 138 -20.04 -11.08 -0.07
CA LEU A 138 -21.27 -11.38 -0.77
C LEU A 138 -20.99 -12.06 -2.11
N PHE A 139 -20.10 -11.50 -2.92
CA PHE A 139 -19.70 -12.05 -4.20
C PHE A 139 -19.17 -13.49 -4.06
N TYR A 140 -18.27 -13.72 -3.12
CA TYR A 140 -17.72 -15.04 -2.86
C TYR A 140 -18.80 -16.02 -2.39
N ARG A 141 -19.65 -15.62 -1.46
CA ARG A 141 -20.73 -16.47 -0.91
C ARG A 141 -21.71 -16.92 -1.97
N GLU A 142 -22.09 -16.04 -2.89
CA GLU A 142 -23.05 -16.36 -3.95
C GLU A 142 -22.48 -17.30 -5.02
N LEU A 143 -21.16 -17.34 -5.18
CA LEU A 143 -20.50 -18.10 -6.26
C LEU A 143 -19.68 -19.30 -5.79
N LYS A 144 -19.34 -19.41 -4.50
CA LYS A 144 -18.43 -20.44 -3.98
C LYS A 144 -18.86 -21.88 -4.25
N ASP A 145 -20.16 -22.12 -4.28
CA ASP A 145 -20.73 -23.45 -4.49
C ASP A 145 -21.05 -23.74 -5.98
N CYS A 146 -20.77 -22.79 -6.87
CA CYS A 146 -20.93 -22.98 -8.30
C CYS A 146 -19.74 -23.77 -8.87
N PRO A 147 -19.95 -24.96 -9.46
CA PRO A 147 -18.86 -25.81 -9.93
C PRO A 147 -18.08 -25.24 -11.12
N LYS A 148 -18.60 -24.19 -11.76
CA LYS A 148 -17.95 -23.52 -12.88
C LYS A 148 -16.78 -22.65 -12.47
N PHE A 149 -16.68 -22.22 -11.20
CA PHE A 149 -15.65 -21.30 -10.74
C PHE A 149 -14.54 -22.01 -9.96
N ILE A 150 -13.32 -21.52 -10.16
CA ILE A 150 -12.15 -21.84 -9.35
C ILE A 150 -11.70 -20.54 -8.69
N PHE A 151 -11.68 -20.50 -7.36
CA PHE A 151 -11.20 -19.35 -6.60
C PHE A 151 -9.75 -19.54 -6.20
N TYR A 152 -8.98 -18.45 -6.20
CA TYR A 152 -7.58 -18.41 -5.82
C TYR A 152 -7.36 -17.63 -4.54
N GLY A 153 -6.36 -18.04 -3.77
CA GLY A 153 -6.06 -17.46 -2.47
C GLY A 153 -6.96 -18.04 -1.37
N ASP A 154 -7.21 -17.22 -0.34
CA ASP A 154 -8.11 -17.57 0.76
C ASP A 154 -9.30 -16.58 0.80
N PRO A 155 -10.30 -16.73 -0.07
CA PRO A 155 -11.43 -15.80 -0.13
C PRO A 155 -12.34 -15.86 1.11
N ALA A 156 -12.27 -16.92 1.90
CA ALA A 156 -12.99 -17.07 3.17
C ALA A 156 -12.15 -16.59 4.37
N GLY A 157 -10.86 -16.35 4.20
CA GLY A 157 -9.93 -15.98 5.27
C GLY A 157 -10.21 -14.61 5.88
N GLY A 158 -9.92 -14.47 7.18
CA GLY A 158 -10.14 -13.22 7.92
C GLY A 158 -9.14 -12.10 7.58
N LEU A 159 -7.95 -12.44 7.11
CA LEU A 159 -6.90 -11.49 6.74
C LEU A 159 -6.88 -11.29 5.23
N ARG A 160 -7.67 -10.34 4.73
CA ARG A 160 -7.76 -10.06 3.29
C ARG A 160 -8.08 -8.60 2.97
N VAL A 161 -7.80 -8.23 1.74
CA VAL A 161 -8.33 -7.04 1.05
C VAL A 161 -9.50 -7.46 0.14
N PRO A 162 -10.36 -6.55 -0.33
CA PRO A 162 -11.53 -6.87 -1.16
C PRO A 162 -11.16 -7.20 -2.62
N VAL A 163 -10.16 -8.05 -2.81
CA VAL A 163 -9.74 -8.56 -4.11
C VAL A 163 -10.07 -10.04 -4.17
N ILE A 164 -10.72 -10.48 -5.23
CA ILE A 164 -11.06 -11.88 -5.47
C ILE A 164 -10.60 -12.25 -6.88
N SER A 165 -9.81 -13.31 -6.98
CA SER A 165 -9.41 -13.89 -8.25
C SER A 165 -10.13 -15.20 -8.45
N LEU A 166 -10.68 -15.38 -9.64
CA LEU A 166 -11.35 -16.59 -10.06
C LEU A 166 -11.12 -16.88 -11.54
N ASN A 167 -11.23 -18.15 -11.92
CA ASN A 167 -11.30 -18.59 -13.30
C ASN A 167 -12.57 -19.41 -13.54
N LEU A 168 -13.00 -19.48 -14.79
CA LEU A 168 -13.93 -20.50 -15.25
C LEU A 168 -13.17 -21.81 -15.44
N ARG A 169 -13.77 -22.92 -15.01
CA ARG A 169 -13.08 -24.22 -14.88
C ARG A 169 -12.59 -24.81 -16.20
N GLU A 170 -13.21 -24.56 -17.30
CA GLU A 170 -12.92 -25.15 -18.59
C GLU A 170 -12.45 -24.13 -19.64
N GLU A 171 -12.08 -22.93 -19.19
CA GLU A 171 -11.65 -21.85 -20.07
C GLU A 171 -10.25 -21.37 -19.71
N ASP A 172 -9.46 -21.03 -20.72
CA ASP A 172 -8.17 -20.41 -20.54
C ASP A 172 -8.37 -18.95 -20.11
N SER A 173 -7.69 -18.52 -19.06
CA SER A 173 -7.73 -17.13 -18.57
C SER A 173 -7.02 -16.14 -19.49
N GLY A 174 -6.43 -16.59 -20.58
CA GLY A 174 -5.73 -15.80 -21.60
C GLY A 174 -6.55 -15.51 -22.87
N GLU A 175 -7.78 -16.01 -22.98
CA GLU A 175 -8.69 -15.73 -24.10
C GLU A 175 -9.75 -14.69 -23.80
#